data_41060c63571e4244f4f9ea19ccd2c7cc
#
_entry.id   41060c63571e4244f4f9ea19ccd2c7cc
#
_cell.length_a   1.000
_cell.length_b   1.000
_cell.length_c   1.000
_cell.angle_alpha   90.00
_cell.angle_beta   90.00
_cell.angle_gamma   90.00
#
_symmetry.space_group_name_H-M   'P 1'
#
loop_
_entity.id
_entity.type
_entity.pdbx_description
1 polymer ?
#
loop_
_entity_poly.entity_id
_entity_poly.type
_entity_poly.pdbx_seq_one_letter_code
_entity_poly.pdbx_strand_id
1 'polypeptide(L)'
;MPVRTALSPGVLSGTLPVPKSIPRPEYVGKPTAREGSEPWVQTPEVIEKMRIAGRIAAGALAEAGKAVAPGVTTDELDRIAHDYMVDHGAYPSTLGYKGFPKSCCTSLNEVICHGIPDSTVIEDGDIVNIDVTAYINGVHGDTNATFLAGDVSEEHRLLVERTREATMRAIKAVKPGRSLSVIGRVIESYANRFGYNVVRDFTGHGIGTTFHNGLVVLHYDQPAVTTVIEPGMTFTIEPMINLGGLDYEIWDDGWTVVTKDRKWSAQFEHTLLVTDTGAEILTCL
;
A
#
# COMPACT_ATOMS: atom_id res chain seq x y z
N MET A 1 21.88 -13.56 15.19
CA MET A 1 20.68 -14.38 14.95
C MET A 1 20.90 -15.20 13.70
N PRO A 2 20.29 -16.40 13.55
CA PRO A 2 20.32 -17.10 12.26
C PRO A 2 19.66 -16.19 11.22
N VAL A 3 20.28 -16.04 10.07
CA VAL A 3 19.71 -15.30 8.95
C VAL A 3 18.53 -16.14 8.44
N ARG A 4 17.33 -15.53 8.38
CA ARG A 4 16.17 -16.17 7.77
C ARG A 4 16.49 -16.61 6.35
N THR A 5 16.07 -17.81 5.97
CA THR A 5 16.14 -18.28 4.58
C THR A 5 15.19 -17.43 3.71
N ALA A 6 15.56 -17.24 2.43
CA ALA A 6 14.70 -16.54 1.47
C ALA A 6 13.27 -17.09 1.50
N LEU A 7 12.30 -16.21 1.39
CA LEU A 7 10.89 -16.56 1.41
C LEU A 7 10.51 -17.41 0.19
N SER A 8 9.53 -18.26 0.39
CA SER A 8 8.86 -19.06 -0.65
C SER A 8 7.36 -19.08 -0.35
N PRO A 9 6.51 -19.32 -1.37
CA PRO A 9 5.07 -19.42 -1.17
C PRO A 9 4.70 -20.43 -0.08
N GLY A 10 3.84 -20.02 0.83
CA GLY A 10 3.21 -20.90 1.82
C GLY A 10 1.98 -21.61 1.24
N VAL A 11 1.18 -22.21 2.12
CA VAL A 11 -0.10 -22.84 1.75
C VAL A 11 -1.19 -21.77 1.77
N LEU A 12 -1.81 -21.55 0.63
CA LEU A 12 -2.91 -20.59 0.49
C LEU A 12 -4.19 -21.15 1.13
N SER A 13 -4.75 -20.45 2.08
CA SER A 13 -6.06 -20.75 2.67
C SER A 13 -7.21 -20.26 1.79
N GLY A 14 -8.43 -20.73 2.07
CA GLY A 14 -9.63 -20.30 1.34
C GLY A 14 -9.94 -18.81 1.50
N THR A 15 -10.68 -18.27 0.53
CA THR A 15 -11.17 -16.89 0.54
C THR A 15 -12.15 -16.65 1.68
N LEU A 16 -11.98 -15.57 2.43
CA LEU A 16 -12.88 -15.17 3.51
C LEU A 16 -14.21 -14.62 2.96
N PRO A 17 -15.36 -14.97 3.57
CA PRO A 17 -16.66 -14.57 3.08
C PRO A 17 -17.01 -13.14 3.49
N VAL A 18 -17.50 -12.33 2.55
CA VAL A 18 -18.08 -11.02 2.84
C VAL A 18 -19.60 -11.12 2.81
N PRO A 19 -20.33 -10.61 3.84
CA PRO A 19 -21.79 -10.59 3.86
C PRO A 19 -22.41 -9.96 2.59
N LYS A 20 -23.51 -10.53 2.10
CA LYS A 20 -24.17 -10.02 0.90
C LYS A 20 -24.76 -8.62 1.06
N SER A 21 -24.99 -8.19 2.29
CA SER A 21 -25.47 -6.83 2.63
C SER A 21 -24.41 -5.75 2.40
N ILE A 22 -23.12 -6.11 2.36
CA ILE A 22 -22.03 -5.16 2.09
C ILE A 22 -21.91 -4.96 0.57
N PRO A 23 -22.06 -3.71 0.08
CA PRO A 23 -21.86 -3.39 -1.33
C PRO A 23 -20.46 -3.75 -1.80
N ARG A 24 -20.37 -4.29 -3.01
CA ARG A 24 -19.09 -4.71 -3.62
C ARG A 24 -18.66 -3.74 -4.69
N PRO A 25 -17.34 -3.54 -4.86
CA PRO A 25 -16.79 -2.84 -6.02
C PRO A 25 -17.25 -3.50 -7.32
N GLU A 26 -17.31 -2.73 -8.39
CA GLU A 26 -17.86 -3.15 -9.68
C GLU A 26 -17.12 -4.32 -10.35
N TYR A 27 -15.86 -4.53 -10.00
CA TYR A 27 -14.98 -5.56 -10.57
C TYR A 27 -15.14 -6.95 -9.92
N VAL A 28 -15.76 -7.02 -8.76
CA VAL A 28 -15.91 -8.30 -8.04
C VAL A 28 -16.71 -9.30 -8.87
N GLY A 29 -16.09 -10.46 -9.14
CA GLY A 29 -16.66 -11.48 -10.02
C GLY A 29 -16.49 -11.21 -11.52
N LYS A 30 -15.69 -10.20 -11.90
CA LYS A 30 -15.32 -9.92 -13.29
C LYS A 30 -13.83 -10.14 -13.54
N PRO A 31 -13.42 -10.45 -14.78
CA PRO A 31 -12.03 -10.66 -15.12
C PRO A 31 -11.20 -9.37 -15.14
N THR A 32 -11.86 -8.20 -15.27
CA THR A 32 -11.21 -6.89 -15.38
C THR A 32 -11.87 -5.88 -14.45
N ALA A 33 -11.05 -5.00 -13.86
CA ALA A 33 -11.51 -3.80 -13.17
C ALA A 33 -11.63 -2.63 -14.15
N ARG A 34 -12.49 -1.67 -13.83
CA ARG A 34 -12.56 -0.41 -14.57
C ARG A 34 -11.37 0.46 -14.16
N GLU A 35 -10.60 0.90 -15.14
CA GLU A 35 -9.44 1.79 -14.95
C GLU A 35 -9.54 3.03 -15.84
N GLY A 36 -8.97 4.15 -15.38
CA GLY A 36 -8.58 5.26 -16.25
C GLY A 36 -9.68 6.17 -16.80
N SER A 37 -10.91 6.14 -16.30
CA SER A 37 -12.02 6.94 -16.87
C SER A 37 -12.62 7.98 -15.92
N GLU A 38 -12.04 8.20 -14.74
CA GLU A 38 -12.62 9.10 -13.74
C GLU A 38 -11.81 10.38 -13.57
N PRO A 39 -12.47 11.48 -13.18
CA PRO A 39 -11.76 12.72 -12.87
C PRO A 39 -10.78 12.50 -11.72
N TRP A 40 -9.59 13.09 -11.83
CA TRP A 40 -8.60 13.09 -10.75
C TRP A 40 -9.00 14.03 -9.59
N VAL A 41 -9.77 15.07 -9.93
CA VAL A 41 -10.35 16.02 -8.97
C VAL A 41 -11.73 15.52 -8.55
N GLN A 42 -11.90 15.26 -7.28
CA GLN A 42 -13.13 14.71 -6.72
C GLN A 42 -14.09 15.80 -6.25
N THR A 43 -15.38 15.49 -6.25
CA THR A 43 -16.39 16.40 -5.67
C THR A 43 -16.32 16.40 -4.13
N PRO A 44 -16.79 17.47 -3.45
CA PRO A 44 -16.83 17.50 -2.00
C PRO A 44 -17.59 16.31 -1.38
N GLU A 45 -18.66 15.84 -2.04
CA GLU A 45 -19.41 14.67 -1.57
C GLU A 45 -18.59 13.39 -1.62
N VAL A 46 -17.83 13.17 -2.70
CA VAL A 46 -16.93 12.00 -2.84
C VAL A 46 -15.83 12.08 -1.80
N ILE A 47 -15.25 13.25 -1.57
CA ILE A 47 -14.19 13.47 -0.58
C ILE A 47 -14.66 13.08 0.83
N GLU A 48 -15.89 13.50 1.24
CA GLU A 48 -16.41 13.12 2.55
C GLU A 48 -16.57 11.59 2.71
N LYS A 49 -17.01 10.91 1.65
CA LYS A 49 -17.08 9.44 1.64
C LYS A 49 -15.67 8.82 1.73
N MET A 50 -14.69 9.39 1.03
CA MET A 50 -13.29 8.92 1.08
C MET A 50 -12.66 9.09 2.47
N ARG A 51 -13.02 10.14 3.24
CA ARG A 51 -12.61 10.27 4.64
C ARG A 51 -13.10 9.11 5.50
N ILE A 52 -14.31 8.62 5.24
CA ILE A 52 -14.86 7.44 5.93
C ILE A 52 -14.09 6.18 5.52
N ALA A 53 -13.93 5.94 4.22
CA ALA A 53 -13.20 4.77 3.71
C ALA A 53 -11.74 4.76 4.21
N GLY A 54 -11.07 5.91 4.19
CA GLY A 54 -9.69 6.05 4.67
C GLY A 54 -9.54 5.76 6.15
N ARG A 55 -10.47 6.21 7.01
CA ARG A 55 -10.44 5.87 8.44
C ARG A 55 -10.65 4.38 8.68
N ILE A 56 -11.53 3.73 7.91
CA ILE A 56 -11.73 2.28 8.05
C ILE A 56 -10.48 1.52 7.61
N ALA A 57 -9.85 1.90 6.50
CA ALA A 57 -8.59 1.29 6.06
C ALA A 57 -7.49 1.49 7.11
N ALA A 58 -7.32 2.71 7.64
CA ALA A 58 -6.35 3.00 8.70
C ALA A 58 -6.62 2.19 9.97
N GLY A 59 -7.89 1.99 10.35
CA GLY A 59 -8.27 1.16 11.49
C GLY A 59 -7.94 -0.32 11.28
N ALA A 60 -8.26 -0.86 10.10
CA ALA A 60 -7.93 -2.25 9.74
C ALA A 60 -6.41 -2.49 9.74
N LEU A 61 -5.65 -1.55 9.16
CA LEU A 61 -4.18 -1.57 9.17
C LEU A 61 -3.63 -1.55 10.61
N ALA A 62 -4.18 -0.67 11.46
CA ALA A 62 -3.75 -0.55 12.85
C ALA A 62 -4.03 -1.84 13.66
N GLU A 63 -5.20 -2.46 13.47
CA GLU A 63 -5.53 -3.72 14.19
C GLU A 63 -4.66 -4.89 13.69
N ALA A 64 -4.48 -5.06 12.38
CA ALA A 64 -3.58 -6.06 11.84
C ALA A 64 -2.12 -5.82 12.27
N GLY A 65 -1.68 -4.56 12.26
CA GLY A 65 -0.33 -4.16 12.69
C GLY A 65 -0.03 -4.48 14.17
N LYS A 66 -1.03 -4.36 15.07
CA LYS A 66 -0.87 -4.76 16.49
C LYS A 66 -0.63 -6.27 16.66
N ALA A 67 -1.10 -7.07 15.73
CA ALA A 67 -0.94 -8.52 15.76
C ALA A 67 0.41 -9.00 15.18
N VAL A 68 1.20 -8.12 14.55
CA VAL A 68 2.50 -8.50 14.00
C VAL A 68 3.44 -8.90 15.14
N ALA A 69 3.75 -10.18 15.20
CA ALA A 69 4.65 -10.78 16.17
C ALA A 69 5.22 -12.10 15.64
N PRO A 70 6.37 -12.54 16.14
CA PRO A 70 6.89 -13.88 15.85
C PRO A 70 5.87 -14.96 16.19
N GLY A 71 5.65 -15.92 15.27
CA GLY A 71 4.70 -17.03 15.42
C GLY A 71 3.32 -16.78 14.80
N VAL A 72 2.97 -15.55 14.46
CA VAL A 72 1.73 -15.19 13.74
C VAL A 72 1.89 -15.51 12.26
N THR A 73 0.84 -15.98 11.60
CA THR A 73 0.85 -16.20 10.14
C THR A 73 0.35 -14.98 9.38
N THR A 74 0.75 -14.85 8.11
CA THR A 74 0.22 -13.79 7.25
C THR A 74 -1.28 -13.97 6.98
N ASP A 75 -1.80 -15.20 6.92
CA ASP A 75 -3.24 -15.50 6.89
C ASP A 75 -4.00 -14.94 8.10
N GLU A 76 -3.37 -14.93 9.27
CA GLU A 76 -3.99 -14.37 10.48
C GLU A 76 -4.09 -12.85 10.40
N LEU A 77 -3.08 -12.17 9.83
CA LEU A 77 -3.13 -10.73 9.58
C LEU A 77 -4.23 -10.37 8.56
N ASP A 78 -4.37 -11.17 7.49
CA ASP A 78 -5.45 -11.02 6.50
C ASP A 78 -6.83 -11.13 7.15
N ARG A 79 -7.03 -12.13 8.02
CA ARG A 79 -8.30 -12.33 8.74
C ARG A 79 -8.62 -11.13 9.64
N ILE A 80 -7.64 -10.61 10.39
CA ILE A 80 -7.84 -9.45 11.27
C ILE A 80 -8.25 -8.21 10.46
N ALA A 81 -7.54 -7.92 9.36
CA ALA A 81 -7.88 -6.80 8.48
C ALA A 81 -9.26 -6.98 7.84
N HIS A 82 -9.56 -8.21 7.37
CA HIS A 82 -10.86 -8.58 6.80
C HIS A 82 -12.00 -8.33 7.79
N ASP A 83 -11.90 -8.94 8.97
CA ASP A 83 -12.94 -8.88 10.00
C ASP A 83 -13.21 -7.41 10.40
N TYR A 84 -12.16 -6.62 10.60
CA TYR A 84 -12.31 -5.21 10.92
C TYR A 84 -13.08 -4.45 9.83
N MET A 85 -12.70 -4.61 8.55
CA MET A 85 -13.40 -3.94 7.45
C MET A 85 -14.87 -4.37 7.34
N VAL A 86 -15.15 -5.67 7.44
CA VAL A 86 -16.50 -6.23 7.37
C VAL A 86 -17.36 -5.74 8.53
N ASP A 87 -16.84 -5.72 9.76
CA ASP A 87 -17.54 -5.23 10.95
C ASP A 87 -17.91 -3.74 10.84
N HIS A 88 -17.14 -2.97 10.07
CA HIS A 88 -17.43 -1.57 9.76
C HIS A 88 -18.25 -1.36 8.47
N GLY A 89 -18.78 -2.45 7.89
CA GLY A 89 -19.63 -2.39 6.69
C GLY A 89 -18.88 -2.09 5.40
N ALA A 90 -17.55 -2.23 5.39
CA ALA A 90 -16.70 -2.05 4.22
C ALA A 90 -16.35 -3.37 3.54
N TYR A 91 -16.16 -3.34 2.22
CA TYR A 91 -15.62 -4.45 1.44
C TYR A 91 -14.09 -4.30 1.34
N PRO A 92 -13.31 -5.38 1.56
CA PRO A 92 -11.86 -5.35 1.28
C PRO A 92 -11.61 -5.23 -0.22
N SER A 93 -11.11 -4.08 -0.67
CA SER A 93 -11.01 -3.78 -2.12
C SER A 93 -10.08 -4.72 -2.88
N THR A 94 -9.04 -5.23 -2.25
CA THR A 94 -8.10 -6.18 -2.85
C THR A 94 -8.77 -7.51 -3.18
N LEU A 95 -9.78 -7.93 -2.39
CA LEU A 95 -10.46 -9.20 -2.54
C LEU A 95 -11.22 -9.29 -3.88
N GLY A 96 -10.72 -10.13 -4.78
CA GLY A 96 -11.28 -10.30 -6.13
C GLY A 96 -10.81 -9.26 -7.15
N TYR A 97 -9.99 -8.28 -6.77
CA TYR A 97 -9.41 -7.33 -7.72
C TYR A 97 -8.45 -8.07 -8.67
N LYS A 98 -8.81 -8.12 -9.98
CA LYS A 98 -8.05 -8.88 -10.99
C LYS A 98 -7.72 -10.33 -10.57
N GLY A 99 -8.58 -10.91 -9.72
CA GLY A 99 -8.40 -12.28 -9.22
C GLY A 99 -7.58 -12.42 -7.94
N PHE A 100 -7.12 -11.33 -7.30
CA PHE A 100 -6.41 -11.39 -6.02
C PHE A 100 -7.28 -12.10 -4.95
N PRO A 101 -6.76 -13.11 -4.22
CA PRO A 101 -7.60 -14.03 -3.45
C PRO A 101 -7.86 -13.62 -2.00
N LYS A 102 -7.22 -12.53 -1.51
CA LYS A 102 -7.17 -12.13 -0.11
C LYS A 102 -7.66 -10.70 0.11
N SER A 103 -7.87 -10.33 1.37
CA SER A 103 -8.44 -9.05 1.78
C SER A 103 -7.44 -7.93 1.98
N CYS A 104 -6.17 -8.28 2.13
CA CYS A 104 -5.04 -7.36 2.17
C CYS A 104 -3.82 -8.00 1.49
N CYS A 105 -2.76 -7.22 1.25
CA CYS A 105 -1.46 -7.79 0.92
C CYS A 105 -0.59 -7.85 2.17
N THR A 106 0.29 -8.86 2.25
CA THR A 106 1.31 -8.99 3.30
C THR A 106 2.66 -9.25 2.65
N SER A 107 3.56 -8.28 2.74
CA SER A 107 4.85 -8.31 2.07
C SER A 107 5.97 -8.33 3.10
N LEU A 108 6.63 -9.48 3.25
CA LEU A 108 7.70 -9.69 4.23
C LEU A 108 9.07 -9.48 3.59
N ASN A 109 9.97 -8.82 4.29
CA ASN A 109 11.41 -8.76 4.02
C ASN A 109 11.77 -8.39 2.56
N GLU A 110 12.14 -9.39 1.73
CA GLU A 110 12.48 -9.20 0.32
C GLU A 110 11.27 -9.08 -0.61
N VAL A 111 10.04 -9.26 -0.09
CA VAL A 111 8.82 -9.02 -0.88
C VAL A 111 8.61 -7.51 -0.98
N ILE A 112 8.64 -7.00 -2.20
CA ILE A 112 8.48 -5.57 -2.49
C ILE A 112 7.04 -5.13 -2.26
N CYS A 113 6.07 -5.86 -2.86
CA CYS A 113 4.64 -5.59 -2.77
C CYS A 113 3.80 -6.79 -3.19
N HIS A 114 2.49 -6.69 -3.01
CA HIS A 114 1.45 -7.64 -3.44
C HIS A 114 1.63 -9.06 -2.92
N GLY A 115 2.36 -9.25 -1.81
CA GLY A 115 2.46 -10.57 -1.18
C GLY A 115 1.07 -11.10 -0.80
N ILE A 116 0.76 -12.35 -1.21
CA ILE A 116 -0.51 -12.98 -0.89
C ILE A 116 -0.43 -13.59 0.51
N PRO A 117 -1.30 -13.18 1.45
CA PRO A 117 -1.40 -13.83 2.76
C PRO A 117 -1.60 -15.34 2.65
N ASP A 118 -0.79 -16.10 3.39
CA ASP A 118 -0.79 -17.56 3.38
C ASP A 118 -0.33 -18.14 4.74
N SER A 119 0.09 -19.40 4.79
CA SER A 119 0.58 -20.04 6.01
C SER A 119 2.00 -19.60 6.43
N THR A 120 2.60 -18.61 5.79
CA THR A 120 3.93 -18.10 6.13
C THR A 120 3.92 -17.55 7.56
N VAL A 121 4.79 -18.10 8.40
CA VAL A 121 4.96 -17.68 9.79
C VAL A 121 5.95 -16.52 9.86
N ILE A 122 5.57 -15.47 10.56
CA ILE A 122 6.45 -14.34 10.89
C ILE A 122 7.49 -14.81 11.91
N GLU A 123 8.76 -14.51 11.66
CA GLU A 123 9.87 -14.85 12.53
C GLU A 123 10.38 -13.61 13.30
N ASP A 124 11.14 -13.86 14.37
CA ASP A 124 11.80 -12.80 15.12
C ASP A 124 12.85 -12.11 14.24
N GLY A 125 12.74 -10.79 14.12
CA GLY A 125 13.60 -9.98 13.26
C GLY A 125 13.01 -9.64 11.90
N ASP A 126 11.85 -10.16 11.52
CA ASP A 126 11.19 -9.81 10.25
C ASP A 126 10.65 -8.37 10.22
N ILE A 127 10.54 -7.82 9.03
CA ILE A 127 9.69 -6.66 8.74
C ILE A 127 8.51 -7.11 7.89
N VAL A 128 7.32 -6.57 8.16
CA VAL A 128 6.07 -6.99 7.52
C VAL A 128 5.32 -5.75 7.04
N ASN A 129 5.21 -5.56 5.74
CA ASN A 129 4.27 -4.60 5.18
C ASN A 129 2.87 -5.22 5.12
N ILE A 130 1.88 -4.48 5.60
CA ILE A 130 0.46 -4.80 5.46
C ILE A 130 -0.17 -3.68 4.65
N ASP A 131 -0.89 -4.04 3.59
CA ASP A 131 -1.50 -3.12 2.63
C ASP A 131 -3.00 -3.38 2.56
N VAL A 132 -3.79 -2.37 2.91
CA VAL A 132 -5.22 -2.46 3.17
C VAL A 132 -5.99 -1.40 2.42
N THR A 133 -6.93 -1.82 1.58
CA THR A 133 -7.87 -0.93 0.90
C THR A 133 -9.31 -1.24 1.29
N ALA A 134 -10.03 -0.26 1.81
CA ALA A 134 -11.43 -0.38 2.18
C ALA A 134 -12.35 0.26 1.13
N TYR A 135 -13.43 -0.43 0.75
CA TYR A 135 -14.49 0.10 -0.12
C TYR A 135 -15.78 0.26 0.65
N ILE A 136 -16.28 1.47 0.73
CA ILE A 136 -17.58 1.79 1.35
C ILE A 136 -18.19 3.03 0.70
N ASN A 137 -19.52 3.12 0.66
CA ASN A 137 -20.25 4.26 0.09
C ASN A 137 -19.88 4.58 -1.37
N GLY A 138 -19.37 3.58 -2.11
CA GLY A 138 -18.99 3.72 -3.51
C GLY A 138 -17.60 4.31 -3.76
N VAL A 139 -16.73 4.36 -2.73
CA VAL A 139 -15.37 4.91 -2.83
C VAL A 139 -14.35 4.02 -2.13
N HIS A 140 -13.08 4.19 -2.46
CA HIS A 140 -11.96 3.48 -1.87
C HIS A 140 -11.13 4.38 -0.95
N GLY A 141 -10.46 3.77 0.03
CA GLY A 141 -9.41 4.38 0.84
C GLY A 141 -8.31 3.35 1.04
N ASP A 142 -7.08 3.70 0.72
CA ASP A 142 -5.93 2.83 0.55
C ASP A 142 -4.75 3.27 1.40
N THR A 143 -4.13 2.34 2.12
CA THR A 143 -2.98 2.65 2.99
C THR A 143 -2.20 1.41 3.35
N ASN A 144 -0.89 1.57 3.49
CA ASN A 144 -0.04 0.52 4.02
C ASN A 144 1.01 1.04 5.00
N ALA A 145 1.57 0.14 5.78
CA ALA A 145 2.70 0.40 6.64
C ALA A 145 3.55 -0.86 6.84
N THR A 146 4.84 -0.66 7.06
CA THR A 146 5.76 -1.74 7.43
C THR A 146 5.94 -1.77 8.94
N PHE A 147 5.70 -2.93 9.53
CA PHE A 147 5.80 -3.22 10.97
C PHE A 147 7.05 -4.06 11.27
N LEU A 148 7.55 -3.94 12.48
CA LEU A 148 8.70 -4.69 12.99
C LEU A 148 8.22 -5.87 13.83
N ALA A 149 8.74 -7.08 13.58
CA ALA A 149 8.40 -8.27 14.33
C ALA A 149 9.58 -8.66 15.25
N GLY A 150 9.41 -8.48 16.55
CA GLY A 150 10.43 -8.82 17.55
C GLY A 150 11.69 -7.93 17.49
N ASP A 151 12.89 -8.56 17.56
CA ASP A 151 14.18 -7.86 17.60
C ASP A 151 14.77 -7.70 16.19
N VAL A 152 14.34 -6.65 15.49
CA VAL A 152 14.76 -6.33 14.12
C VAL A 152 16.15 -5.67 14.12
N SER A 153 17.04 -6.11 13.23
CA SER A 153 18.37 -5.54 13.08
C SER A 153 18.33 -4.03 12.83
N GLU A 154 19.38 -3.32 13.23
CA GLU A 154 19.46 -1.86 13.03
C GLU A 154 19.35 -1.47 11.54
N GLU A 155 19.98 -2.24 10.63
CA GLU A 155 19.91 -1.99 9.19
C GLU A 155 18.45 -2.02 8.69
N HIS A 156 17.69 -3.04 9.06
CA HIS A 156 16.30 -3.20 8.61
C HIS A 156 15.36 -2.21 9.32
N ARG A 157 15.57 -1.95 10.60
CA ARG A 157 14.83 -0.90 11.32
C ARG A 157 15.02 0.47 10.68
N LEU A 158 16.27 0.82 10.32
CA LEU A 158 16.57 2.06 9.64
C LEU A 158 15.97 2.13 8.24
N LEU A 159 15.87 1.00 7.50
CA LEU A 159 15.15 0.95 6.23
C LEU A 159 13.68 1.37 6.43
N VAL A 160 13.00 0.75 7.40
CA VAL A 160 11.58 1.03 7.71
C VAL A 160 11.39 2.50 8.11
N GLU A 161 12.19 3.00 9.06
CA GLU A 161 12.09 4.39 9.54
C GLU A 161 12.32 5.41 8.41
N ARG A 162 13.32 5.16 7.56
CA ARG A 162 13.67 6.05 6.44
C ARG A 162 12.65 6.00 5.33
N THR A 163 12.05 4.85 5.06
CA THR A 163 10.95 4.74 4.09
C THR A 163 9.75 5.54 4.55
N ARG A 164 9.36 5.42 5.83
CA ARG A 164 8.30 6.25 6.42
C ARG A 164 8.62 7.74 6.30
N GLU A 165 9.83 8.14 6.65
CA GLU A 165 10.25 9.55 6.56
C GLU A 165 10.25 10.05 5.10
N ALA A 166 10.66 9.23 4.12
CA ALA A 166 10.61 9.57 2.69
C ALA A 166 9.17 9.86 2.26
N THR A 167 8.22 8.99 2.63
CA THR A 167 6.79 9.16 2.36
C THR A 167 6.26 10.45 2.97
N MET A 168 6.52 10.70 4.25
CA MET A 168 6.04 11.90 4.94
C MET A 168 6.65 13.20 4.38
N ARG A 169 7.91 13.17 3.92
CA ARG A 169 8.54 14.29 3.21
C ARG A 169 7.87 14.57 1.87
N ALA A 170 7.55 13.53 1.12
CA ALA A 170 6.84 13.67 -0.15
C ALA A 170 5.45 14.26 0.06
N ILE A 171 4.70 13.79 1.05
CA ILE A 171 3.38 14.35 1.41
C ILE A 171 3.48 15.85 1.73
N LYS A 172 4.46 16.27 2.52
CA LYS A 172 4.71 17.70 2.82
C LYS A 172 5.07 18.53 1.59
N ALA A 173 5.63 17.91 0.55
CA ALA A 173 5.99 18.58 -0.70
C ALA A 173 4.79 18.80 -1.63
N VAL A 174 3.68 18.08 -1.44
CA VAL A 174 2.44 18.26 -2.22
C VAL A 174 1.87 19.65 -1.95
N LYS A 175 1.79 20.44 -3.02
CA LYS A 175 1.16 21.78 -2.98
C LYS A 175 0.52 22.08 -4.34
N PRO A 176 -0.66 22.72 -4.36
CA PRO A 176 -1.26 23.19 -5.62
C PRO A 176 -0.29 24.01 -6.47
N GLY A 177 -0.37 23.83 -7.77
CA GLY A 177 0.47 24.53 -8.75
C GLY A 177 1.86 23.92 -8.95
N ARG A 178 2.31 22.98 -8.11
CA ARG A 178 3.55 22.24 -8.37
C ARG A 178 3.33 21.10 -9.35
N SER A 179 4.38 20.70 -10.04
CA SER A 179 4.37 19.45 -10.80
C SER A 179 4.35 18.24 -9.87
N LEU A 180 3.62 17.19 -10.26
CA LEU A 180 3.55 15.92 -9.54
C LEU A 180 4.93 15.25 -9.40
N SER A 181 5.88 15.56 -10.30
CA SER A 181 7.28 15.09 -10.24
C SER A 181 8.01 15.47 -8.94
N VAL A 182 7.51 16.47 -8.19
CA VAL A 182 8.09 16.86 -6.89
C VAL A 182 8.10 15.70 -5.89
N ILE A 183 7.10 14.82 -5.96
CA ILE A 183 6.94 13.67 -5.07
C ILE A 183 8.13 12.73 -5.24
N GLY A 184 8.34 12.23 -6.45
CA GLY A 184 9.43 11.30 -6.74
C GLY A 184 10.80 11.90 -6.49
N ARG A 185 11.01 13.18 -6.86
CA ARG A 185 12.26 13.88 -6.57
C ARG A 185 12.59 13.92 -5.09
N VAL A 186 11.61 14.20 -4.22
CA VAL A 186 11.82 14.26 -2.77
C VAL A 186 12.14 12.89 -2.22
N ILE A 187 11.41 11.84 -2.64
CA ILE A 187 11.60 10.46 -2.20
C ILE A 187 13.00 9.96 -2.60
N GLU A 188 13.31 10.00 -3.89
CA GLU A 188 14.58 9.45 -4.41
C GLU A 188 15.79 10.22 -3.87
N SER A 189 15.71 11.56 -3.82
CA SER A 189 16.78 12.38 -3.21
C SER A 189 17.02 12.03 -1.74
N TYR A 190 15.98 11.68 -0.98
CA TYR A 190 16.14 11.29 0.41
C TYR A 190 16.71 9.87 0.53
N ALA A 191 16.18 8.90 -0.21
CA ALA A 191 16.62 7.51 -0.20
C ALA A 191 18.10 7.37 -0.60
N ASN A 192 18.53 8.09 -1.64
CA ASN A 192 19.89 8.07 -2.15
C ASN A 192 20.95 8.50 -1.12
N ARG A 193 20.59 9.30 -0.10
CA ARG A 193 21.51 9.69 0.98
C ARG A 193 22.01 8.49 1.78
N PHE A 194 21.27 7.40 1.77
CA PHE A 194 21.54 6.18 2.52
C PHE A 194 21.96 5.02 1.62
N GLY A 195 22.11 5.26 0.31
CA GLY A 195 22.42 4.22 -0.67
C GLY A 195 21.23 3.29 -0.97
N TYR A 196 20.01 3.72 -0.67
CA TYR A 196 18.78 2.95 -0.97
C TYR A 196 18.29 3.23 -2.37
N ASN A 197 17.59 2.27 -2.96
CA ASN A 197 17.00 2.38 -4.29
C ASN A 197 15.48 2.43 -4.21
N VAL A 198 14.87 3.31 -5.01
CA VAL A 198 13.41 3.48 -5.12
C VAL A 198 12.90 2.66 -6.29
N VAL A 199 11.95 1.76 -6.04
CA VAL A 199 11.31 0.92 -7.06
C VAL A 199 10.58 1.80 -8.08
N ARG A 200 10.64 1.40 -9.38
CA ARG A 200 10.16 2.23 -10.49
C ARG A 200 8.92 1.71 -11.19
N ASP A 201 8.72 0.40 -11.19
CA ASP A 201 7.67 -0.27 -11.96
C ASP A 201 6.33 -0.35 -11.21
N PHE A 202 6.34 -0.05 -9.91
CA PHE A 202 5.16 0.06 -9.07
C PHE A 202 5.05 1.51 -8.56
N THR A 203 3.85 2.08 -8.69
CA THR A 203 3.64 3.52 -8.55
C THR A 203 2.43 3.81 -7.68
N GLY A 204 2.37 4.99 -7.09
CA GLY A 204 1.14 5.52 -6.56
C GLY A 204 0.14 5.80 -7.67
N HIS A 205 -1.10 5.95 -7.32
CA HIS A 205 -2.20 6.06 -8.26
C HIS A 205 -3.29 7.02 -7.78
N GLY A 206 -4.03 7.55 -8.72
CA GLY A 206 -5.26 8.26 -8.40
C GLY A 206 -6.32 7.27 -7.91
N ILE A 207 -7.07 7.67 -6.88
CA ILE A 207 -8.06 6.84 -6.19
C ILE A 207 -9.31 7.65 -5.90
N GLY A 208 -10.48 7.00 -5.89
CA GLY A 208 -11.76 7.66 -5.66
C GLY A 208 -12.90 6.67 -5.70
N THR A 209 -13.81 6.83 -6.67
CA THR A 209 -14.89 5.87 -6.91
C THR A 209 -14.39 4.63 -7.65
N THR A 210 -13.22 4.70 -8.30
CA THR A 210 -12.44 3.54 -8.76
C THR A 210 -11.19 3.35 -7.90
N PHE A 211 -10.72 2.11 -7.82
CA PHE A 211 -9.50 1.78 -7.08
C PHE A 211 -8.29 2.48 -7.71
N HIS A 212 -8.16 2.40 -9.04
CA HIS A 212 -7.11 3.06 -9.82
C HIS A 212 -7.76 3.89 -10.94
N ASN A 213 -7.68 5.22 -10.86
CA ASN A 213 -8.36 6.11 -11.82
C ASN A 213 -7.48 6.58 -13.01
N GLY A 214 -6.29 5.98 -13.15
CA GLY A 214 -5.38 6.27 -14.26
C GLY A 214 -4.38 7.40 -14.03
N LEU A 215 -4.47 8.17 -12.94
CA LEU A 215 -3.37 9.05 -12.52
C LEU A 215 -2.22 8.19 -11.99
N VAL A 216 -1.01 8.43 -12.49
CA VAL A 216 0.22 7.73 -12.05
C VAL A 216 1.08 8.69 -11.23
N VAL A 217 1.49 8.26 -10.03
CA VAL A 217 2.34 9.01 -9.11
C VAL A 217 3.68 8.29 -8.98
N LEU A 218 4.70 8.80 -9.67
CA LEU A 218 6.04 8.22 -9.64
C LEU A 218 6.77 8.56 -8.34
N HIS A 219 7.51 7.59 -7.78
CA HIS A 219 8.26 7.75 -6.54
C HIS A 219 9.76 8.04 -6.76
N TYR A 220 10.20 8.12 -8.02
CA TYR A 220 11.56 8.50 -8.43
C TYR A 220 11.54 9.80 -9.24
N ASP A 221 12.69 10.47 -9.36
CA ASP A 221 12.77 11.74 -10.07
C ASP A 221 12.58 11.56 -11.56
N GLN A 222 11.48 12.10 -12.08
CA GLN A 222 11.14 12.09 -13.51
C GLN A 222 10.67 13.50 -13.93
N PRO A 223 11.62 14.35 -14.36
CA PRO A 223 11.30 15.73 -14.74
C PRO A 223 10.32 15.86 -15.92
N ALA A 224 10.16 14.82 -16.72
CA ALA A 224 9.21 14.80 -17.85
C ALA A 224 7.74 14.74 -17.38
N VAL A 225 7.47 14.40 -16.12
CA VAL A 225 6.11 14.47 -15.55
C VAL A 225 5.75 15.93 -15.30
N THR A 226 4.85 16.45 -16.11
CA THR A 226 4.41 17.87 -16.07
C THR A 226 3.02 18.06 -15.47
N THR A 227 2.35 16.98 -15.06
CA THR A 227 1.02 17.04 -14.43
C THR A 227 1.05 17.99 -13.25
N VAL A 228 0.18 19.00 -13.27
CA VAL A 228 0.06 19.99 -12.20
C VAL A 228 -0.83 19.45 -11.10
N ILE A 229 -0.40 19.60 -9.86
CA ILE A 229 -1.18 19.29 -8.67
C ILE A 229 -2.27 20.34 -8.51
N GLU A 230 -3.55 19.90 -8.44
CA GLU A 230 -4.71 20.76 -8.31
C GLU A 230 -5.51 20.43 -7.04
N PRO A 231 -6.14 21.45 -6.39
CA PRO A 231 -7.03 21.19 -5.26
C PRO A 231 -8.16 20.21 -5.64
N GLY A 232 -8.51 19.32 -4.73
CA GLY A 232 -9.52 18.29 -4.94
C GLY A 232 -8.99 17.00 -5.58
N MET A 233 -7.75 16.96 -6.07
CA MET A 233 -7.14 15.69 -6.50
C MET A 233 -7.00 14.73 -5.33
N THR A 234 -7.25 13.45 -5.60
CA THR A 234 -7.03 12.36 -4.64
C THR A 234 -6.15 11.28 -5.25
N PHE A 235 -5.08 10.91 -4.54
CA PHE A 235 -4.11 9.92 -4.99
C PHE A 235 -3.32 9.32 -3.82
N THR A 236 -2.61 8.22 -4.08
CA THR A 236 -1.72 7.58 -3.11
C THR A 236 -0.28 8.07 -3.27
N ILE A 237 0.47 8.08 -2.18
CA ILE A 237 1.94 8.14 -2.16
C ILE A 237 2.41 6.93 -1.38
N GLU A 238 3.14 6.02 -2.04
CA GLU A 238 3.41 4.66 -1.56
C GLU A 238 4.80 4.13 -1.97
N PRO A 239 5.88 4.84 -1.73
CA PRO A 239 7.20 4.42 -2.20
C PRO A 239 7.64 3.08 -1.62
N MET A 240 8.04 2.17 -2.48
CA MET A 240 8.77 0.96 -2.13
C MET A 240 10.26 1.26 -2.22
N ILE A 241 10.99 1.07 -1.12
CA ILE A 241 12.43 1.38 -1.01
C ILE A 241 13.20 0.12 -0.67
N ASN A 242 14.19 -0.20 -1.51
CA ASN A 242 15.02 -1.39 -1.40
C ASN A 242 16.38 -1.08 -0.78
N LEU A 243 16.89 -1.99 0.08
CA LEU A 243 18.29 -2.01 0.49
C LEU A 243 19.23 -2.38 -0.66
N GLY A 244 18.73 -3.14 -1.62
CA GLY A 244 19.47 -3.66 -2.75
C GLY A 244 19.15 -3.03 -4.08
N GLY A 245 19.31 -3.83 -5.15
CA GLY A 245 19.04 -3.43 -6.52
C GLY A 245 17.55 -3.21 -6.83
N LEU A 246 17.27 -2.88 -8.09
CA LEU A 246 15.91 -2.64 -8.59
C LEU A 246 15.33 -3.86 -9.32
N ASP A 247 16.16 -4.84 -9.66
CA ASP A 247 15.70 -6.05 -10.34
C ASP A 247 14.79 -6.85 -9.40
N TYR A 248 13.69 -7.34 -9.95
CA TYR A 248 12.71 -8.15 -9.22
C TYR A 248 12.28 -9.38 -10.02
N GLU A 249 11.58 -10.27 -9.36
CA GLU A 249 10.89 -11.42 -9.92
C GLU A 249 9.45 -11.42 -9.42
N ILE A 250 8.54 -11.95 -10.22
CA ILE A 250 7.15 -12.20 -9.80
C ILE A 250 7.00 -13.70 -9.61
N TRP A 251 6.44 -14.10 -8.47
CA TRP A 251 6.18 -15.52 -8.22
C TRP A 251 5.12 -16.10 -9.16
N ASP A 252 5.04 -17.42 -9.22
CA ASP A 252 4.07 -18.14 -10.07
C ASP A 252 2.60 -17.85 -9.71
N ASP A 253 2.35 -17.22 -8.56
CA ASP A 253 1.02 -16.72 -8.17
C ASP A 253 0.57 -15.51 -9.01
N GLY A 254 1.48 -14.91 -9.79
CA GLY A 254 1.22 -13.77 -10.65
C GLY A 254 1.12 -12.42 -9.92
N TRP A 255 1.35 -12.38 -8.59
CA TRP A 255 1.18 -11.19 -7.76
C TRP A 255 2.41 -10.84 -6.93
N THR A 256 2.94 -11.79 -6.17
CA THR A 256 4.01 -11.54 -5.21
C THR A 256 5.30 -11.11 -5.92
N VAL A 257 5.72 -9.88 -5.66
CA VAL A 257 6.92 -9.27 -6.26
C VAL A 257 8.07 -9.34 -5.26
N VAL A 258 9.20 -9.96 -5.63
CA VAL A 258 10.36 -10.11 -4.75
C VAL A 258 11.61 -9.50 -5.36
N THR A 259 12.49 -8.93 -4.53
CA THR A 259 13.79 -8.47 -4.99
C THR A 259 14.63 -9.63 -5.50
N LYS A 260 15.28 -9.46 -6.65
CA LYS A 260 16.10 -10.53 -7.26
C LYS A 260 17.35 -10.84 -6.43
N ASP A 261 17.91 -9.85 -5.75
CA ASP A 261 19.07 -9.99 -4.88
C ASP A 261 18.72 -10.42 -3.45
N ARG A 262 17.42 -10.61 -3.16
CA ARG A 262 16.87 -11.00 -1.86
C ARG A 262 17.18 -10.03 -0.72
N LYS A 263 17.58 -8.81 -1.02
CA LYS A 263 17.67 -7.73 -0.03
C LYS A 263 16.29 -7.15 0.23
N TRP A 264 16.10 -6.67 1.44
CA TRP A 264 14.79 -6.29 1.94
C TRP A 264 14.27 -4.98 1.35
N SER A 265 12.95 -4.88 1.31
CA SER A 265 12.18 -3.73 0.87
C SER A 265 11.23 -3.28 1.98
N ALA A 266 10.93 -1.98 2.04
CA ALA A 266 9.91 -1.44 2.91
C ALA A 266 9.03 -0.45 2.14
N GLN A 267 7.76 -0.33 2.57
CA GLN A 267 6.78 0.55 1.97
C GLN A 267 5.94 1.24 3.06
N PHE A 268 5.52 2.47 2.79
CA PHE A 268 4.50 3.20 3.53
C PHE A 268 3.61 3.96 2.56
N GLU A 269 2.33 3.97 2.85
CA GLU A 269 1.34 4.59 1.97
C GLU A 269 0.30 5.38 2.72
N HIS A 270 -0.15 6.44 2.06
CA HIS A 270 -1.36 7.15 2.42
C HIS A 270 -2.16 7.59 1.20
N THR A 271 -3.48 7.48 1.29
CA THR A 271 -4.41 8.23 0.43
C THR A 271 -4.45 9.68 0.85
N LEU A 272 -4.27 10.58 -0.12
CA LEU A 272 -4.22 12.02 0.08
C LEU A 272 -5.34 12.74 -0.66
N LEU A 273 -5.79 13.84 -0.05
CA LEU A 273 -6.56 14.91 -0.70
C LEU A 273 -5.67 16.13 -0.85
N VAL A 274 -5.58 16.67 -2.05
CA VAL A 274 -4.95 17.99 -2.27
C VAL A 274 -5.91 19.09 -1.80
N THR A 275 -5.47 19.89 -0.85
CA THR A 275 -6.19 21.08 -0.34
C THR A 275 -5.69 22.35 -1.02
N ASP A 276 -6.26 23.51 -0.74
CA ASP A 276 -5.81 24.80 -1.28
C ASP A 276 -4.37 25.17 -0.87
N THR A 277 -3.84 24.57 0.20
CA THR A 277 -2.52 24.92 0.77
C THR A 277 -1.51 23.78 0.82
N GLY A 278 -1.94 22.54 0.61
CA GLY A 278 -1.08 21.35 0.74
C GLY A 278 -1.84 20.06 0.52
N ALA A 279 -1.59 19.06 1.37
CA ALA A 279 -2.30 17.78 1.35
C ALA A 279 -2.88 17.45 2.73
N GLU A 280 -4.06 16.85 2.72
CA GLU A 280 -4.70 16.17 3.85
C GLU A 280 -4.50 14.67 3.69
N ILE A 281 -4.11 13.99 4.77
CA ILE A 281 -4.05 12.52 4.80
C ILE A 281 -5.44 12.00 5.16
N LEU A 282 -6.05 11.22 4.27
CA LEU A 282 -7.38 10.65 4.48
C LEU A 282 -7.35 9.34 5.28
N THR A 283 -6.19 8.67 5.29
CA THR A 283 -5.96 7.37 5.94
C THR A 283 -5.23 7.55 7.28
N CYS A 284 -5.87 8.24 8.20
CA CYS A 284 -5.41 8.41 9.58
C CYS A 284 -6.56 8.20 10.58
N LEU A 285 -6.21 7.80 11.82
CA LEU A 285 -7.13 7.59 12.95
C LEU A 285 -7.37 8.89 13.70
#